data_b49b535de57f8da56108387e841f668c
#
_entry.id   b49b535de57f8da56108387e841f668c
#
_cell.length_a   1.000
_cell.length_b   1.000
_cell.length_c   1.000
_cell.angle_alpha   90.00
_cell.angle_beta   90.00
_cell.angle_gamma   90.00
#
_symmetry.space_group_name_H-M   'P 1'
#
loop_
_entity.id
_entity.type
_entity.pdbx_description
1 polymer ?
#
loop_
_entity_poly.entity_id
_entity_poly.type
_entity_poly.pdbx_seq_one_letter_code
_entity_poly.pdbx_strand_id
1 'polypeptide(L)'
;MKTKNDISIENDDTRIGKIEQVLPPIALLEKYPASSVAVKTVENARHEAHKIIHGEDDRLLVVIGPCSIHDPKAALEYAKRIKLMREKYQDTLQIIMRVYFEKPRTTVGWKGLINDPHLNNTYALNDGLRMARKLLSDINDLTVPTAGEFLDMITPQYLADFMSWGAIGARTTESQVHRELASGLSCAVGFKNATNGGVKIALDAIGAAEAPHHFLSVTKFGHSAIVSTKGNEDCHIILRGGDNGPNYSEQDVAEVCDELAKAGYRAHVMVDFSHANSYKQFKKQLDVSREVARQIAAGSDKIFGVMIESHLVEGRQDLVEGKPLTYGQSITDSCIGWEDSEKVLQELSDAVVAKRKLNG
;
A
#
# COMPACT_ATOMS: atom_id res chain seq x y z
N MET A 1 41.59 -12.25 -3.95
CA MET A 1 42.24 -13.01 -2.86
C MET A 1 41.12 -13.71 -2.08
N LYS A 2 41.04 -15.05 -2.17
CA LYS A 2 40.14 -15.83 -1.31
C LYS A 2 40.71 -15.77 0.10
N THR A 3 39.96 -15.31 1.06
CA THR A 3 40.35 -15.32 2.46
C THR A 3 40.28 -16.76 2.98
N LYS A 4 41.20 -17.14 3.89
CA LYS A 4 41.37 -18.51 4.43
C LYS A 4 40.16 -19.10 5.16
N ASN A 5 38.98 -18.41 5.16
CA ASN A 5 37.76 -18.84 5.81
C ASN A 5 36.58 -19.07 4.83
N ASP A 6 36.83 -19.14 3.53
CA ASP A 6 35.81 -19.56 2.58
C ASP A 6 35.59 -21.08 2.75
N ILE A 7 34.55 -21.44 3.49
CA ILE A 7 34.00 -22.78 3.48
C ILE A 7 33.49 -22.99 2.06
N SER A 8 34.22 -23.68 1.22
CA SER A 8 33.80 -24.06 -0.12
C SER A 8 32.78 -25.19 0.02
N ILE A 9 31.50 -24.85 -0.05
CA ILE A 9 30.40 -25.83 -0.11
C ILE A 9 30.15 -26.07 -1.60
N GLU A 10 30.62 -27.20 -2.14
CA GLU A 10 30.53 -27.52 -3.58
C GLU A 10 29.09 -27.68 -4.09
N ASN A 11 28.12 -27.83 -3.19
CA ASN A 11 26.72 -28.10 -3.50
C ASN A 11 25.76 -26.93 -3.12
N ASP A 12 26.29 -25.80 -2.63
CA ASP A 12 25.52 -24.60 -2.26
C ASP A 12 25.98 -23.40 -3.12
N ASP A 13 25.16 -22.36 -3.17
CA ASP A 13 25.41 -21.13 -3.93
C ASP A 13 25.76 -21.31 -5.43
N THR A 14 25.52 -22.50 -5.98
CA THR A 14 25.92 -22.86 -7.36
C THR A 14 25.26 -22.01 -8.45
N ARG A 15 24.19 -21.29 -8.11
CA ARG A 15 23.45 -20.38 -9.00
C ARG A 15 23.50 -18.92 -8.54
N ILE A 16 24.26 -18.62 -7.49
CA ILE A 16 24.47 -17.26 -7.00
C ILE A 16 25.65 -16.66 -7.75
N GLY A 17 25.39 -15.64 -8.56
CA GLY A 17 26.45 -14.96 -9.33
C GLY A 17 27.28 -13.98 -8.49
N LYS A 18 26.63 -13.28 -7.54
CA LYS A 18 27.26 -12.27 -6.69
C LYS A 18 26.43 -12.05 -5.43
N ILE A 19 27.11 -11.81 -4.31
CA ILE A 19 26.50 -11.32 -3.06
C ILE A 19 27.15 -9.97 -2.73
N GLU A 20 26.30 -8.95 -2.54
CA GLU A 20 26.71 -7.62 -2.11
C GLU A 20 26.02 -7.25 -0.79
N GLN A 21 26.72 -6.52 0.05
CA GLN A 21 26.17 -6.05 1.31
C GLN A 21 25.22 -4.87 1.08
N VAL A 22 24.02 -4.96 1.65
CA VAL A 22 23.12 -3.82 1.79
C VAL A 22 23.50 -3.03 3.05
N LEU A 23 23.36 -1.71 3.01
CA LEU A 23 23.52 -0.88 4.22
C LEU A 23 22.53 -1.36 5.31
N PRO A 24 22.96 -1.52 6.57
CA PRO A 24 22.04 -1.91 7.62
C PRO A 24 20.95 -0.83 7.83
N PRO A 25 19.73 -1.21 8.20
CA PRO A 25 18.63 -0.26 8.43
C PRO A 25 19.02 0.93 9.29
N ILE A 26 19.76 0.71 10.38
CA ILE A 26 20.16 1.76 11.31
C ILE A 26 20.95 2.90 10.62
N ALA A 27 21.80 2.58 9.64
CA ALA A 27 22.56 3.60 8.92
C ALA A 27 21.65 4.56 8.12
N LEU A 28 20.50 4.07 7.62
CA LEU A 28 19.52 4.92 6.95
C LEU A 28 18.64 5.67 7.94
N LEU A 29 18.29 5.05 9.08
CA LEU A 29 17.55 5.70 10.14
C LEU A 29 18.32 6.90 10.72
N GLU A 30 19.63 6.74 10.93
CA GLU A 30 20.51 7.81 11.40
C GLU A 30 20.70 8.92 10.34
N LYS A 31 20.80 8.55 9.06
CA LYS A 31 20.99 9.51 7.97
C LYS A 31 19.72 10.30 7.65
N TYR A 32 18.56 9.68 7.75
CA TYR A 32 17.24 10.25 7.49
C TYR A 32 16.32 9.94 8.68
N PRO A 33 16.56 10.57 9.85
CA PRO A 33 15.72 10.36 11.02
C PRO A 33 14.33 10.92 10.78
N ALA A 34 13.33 10.31 11.41
CA ALA A 34 11.98 10.89 11.42
C ALA A 34 11.97 12.17 12.28
N SER A 35 11.50 13.27 11.72
CA SER A 35 11.27 14.49 12.46
C SER A 35 10.09 14.33 13.42
N SER A 36 9.95 15.25 14.38
CA SER A 36 8.78 15.28 15.28
C SER A 36 7.46 15.46 14.51
N VAL A 37 7.48 16.16 13.37
CA VAL A 37 6.31 16.34 12.50
C VAL A 37 5.98 15.01 11.82
N ALA A 38 6.95 14.35 11.22
CA ALA A 38 6.75 13.06 10.56
C ALA A 38 6.25 11.99 11.53
N VAL A 39 6.84 11.89 12.74
CA VAL A 39 6.38 10.96 13.79
C VAL A 39 4.91 11.19 14.12
N LYS A 40 4.53 12.45 14.40
CA LYS A 40 3.13 12.80 14.69
C LYS A 40 2.19 12.49 13.51
N THR A 41 2.63 12.77 12.29
CA THR A 41 1.83 12.48 11.08
C THR A 41 1.50 11.00 10.99
N VAL A 42 2.50 10.14 11.19
CA VAL A 42 2.33 8.68 11.15
C VAL A 42 1.47 8.19 12.32
N GLU A 43 1.77 8.60 13.55
CA GLU A 43 1.04 8.17 14.75
C GLU A 43 -0.45 8.54 14.67
N ASN A 44 -0.75 9.80 14.33
CA ASN A 44 -2.13 10.25 14.18
C ASN A 44 -2.87 9.46 13.09
N ALA A 45 -2.24 9.28 11.92
CA ALA A 45 -2.88 8.58 10.82
C ALA A 45 -3.10 7.08 11.12
N ARG A 46 -2.20 6.43 11.85
CA ARG A 46 -2.40 5.05 12.35
C ARG A 46 -3.57 4.98 13.30
N HIS A 47 -3.64 5.90 14.27
CA HIS A 47 -4.73 5.96 15.23
C HIS A 47 -6.09 6.23 14.57
N GLU A 48 -6.14 7.17 13.61
CA GLU A 48 -7.35 7.46 12.85
C GLU A 48 -7.77 6.28 11.97
N ALA A 49 -6.84 5.60 11.29
CA ALA A 49 -7.12 4.39 10.53
C ALA A 49 -7.66 3.26 11.44
N HIS A 50 -7.07 3.06 12.62
CA HIS A 50 -7.58 2.13 13.63
C HIS A 50 -9.04 2.46 13.98
N LYS A 51 -9.35 3.70 14.34
CA LYS A 51 -10.72 4.11 14.69
C LYS A 51 -11.72 3.86 13.57
N ILE A 52 -11.35 4.16 12.32
CA ILE A 52 -12.22 3.93 11.15
C ILE A 52 -12.46 2.44 10.97
N ILE A 53 -11.41 1.62 11.01
CA ILE A 53 -11.51 0.15 10.91
C ILE A 53 -12.32 -0.42 12.07
N HIS A 54 -12.28 0.21 13.24
CA HIS A 54 -13.03 -0.24 14.42
C HIS A 54 -14.43 0.39 14.55
N GLY A 55 -14.83 1.24 13.59
CA GLY A 55 -16.17 1.88 13.57
C GLY A 55 -16.35 2.97 14.62
N GLU A 56 -15.26 3.48 15.19
CA GLU A 56 -15.23 4.58 16.17
C GLU A 56 -15.16 5.95 15.50
N ASP A 57 -14.83 5.98 14.21
CA ASP A 57 -14.76 7.17 13.36
C ASP A 57 -15.51 6.86 12.06
N ASP A 58 -16.45 7.68 11.70
CA ASP A 58 -17.35 7.49 10.54
C ASP A 58 -16.81 8.08 9.22
N ARG A 59 -15.59 8.64 9.25
CA ARG A 59 -14.90 9.08 8.04
C ARG A 59 -14.55 7.88 7.16
N LEU A 60 -14.44 8.14 5.85
CA LEU A 60 -13.97 7.14 4.90
C LEU A 60 -12.44 7.17 4.82
N LEU A 61 -11.79 5.99 4.96
CA LEU A 61 -10.35 5.84 4.73
C LEU A 61 -10.05 5.82 3.22
N VAL A 62 -9.24 6.75 2.74
CA VAL A 62 -8.90 6.87 1.31
C VAL A 62 -7.38 6.71 1.11
N VAL A 63 -6.97 5.62 0.46
CA VAL A 63 -5.58 5.39 0.04
C VAL A 63 -5.46 5.75 -1.43
N ILE A 64 -4.87 6.90 -1.75
CA ILE A 64 -4.81 7.44 -3.12
C ILE A 64 -3.40 7.88 -3.52
N GLY A 65 -2.99 7.54 -4.74
CA GLY A 65 -1.70 7.97 -5.30
C GLY A 65 -1.21 7.11 -6.45
N PRO A 66 0.03 7.33 -6.91
CA PRO A 66 0.60 6.63 -8.06
C PRO A 66 0.58 5.11 -7.91
N CYS A 67 0.40 4.41 -9.03
CA CYS A 67 0.53 2.94 -9.06
C CYS A 67 1.89 2.52 -8.51
N SER A 68 2.96 3.22 -8.92
CA SER A 68 4.32 3.10 -8.36
C SER A 68 5.04 4.43 -8.43
N ILE A 69 6.01 4.62 -7.55
CA ILE A 69 6.90 5.77 -7.53
C ILE A 69 8.15 5.45 -8.34
N HIS A 70 8.40 6.21 -9.41
CA HIS A 70 9.65 6.16 -10.17
C HIS A 70 10.38 7.50 -10.19
N ASP A 71 9.65 8.61 -9.98
CA ASP A 71 10.17 9.96 -9.92
C ASP A 71 9.83 10.59 -8.56
N PRO A 72 10.82 10.74 -7.65
CA PRO A 72 10.61 11.39 -6.35
C PRO A 72 10.12 12.83 -6.43
N LYS A 73 10.49 13.59 -7.50
CA LYS A 73 10.05 14.98 -7.65
C LYS A 73 8.56 15.05 -7.97
N ALA A 74 8.11 14.23 -8.91
CA ALA A 74 6.68 14.13 -9.24
C ALA A 74 5.86 13.62 -8.04
N ALA A 75 6.40 12.66 -7.26
CA ALA A 75 5.76 12.17 -6.06
C ALA A 75 5.60 13.26 -4.99
N LEU A 76 6.63 14.10 -4.79
CA LEU A 76 6.57 15.20 -3.82
C LEU A 76 5.61 16.32 -4.28
N GLU A 77 5.53 16.60 -5.58
CA GLU A 77 4.52 17.52 -6.13
C GLU A 77 3.11 16.96 -5.88
N TYR A 78 2.90 15.67 -6.15
CA TYR A 78 1.62 15.01 -5.87
C TYR A 78 1.26 15.09 -4.38
N ALA A 79 2.23 14.86 -3.48
CA ALA A 79 2.03 14.99 -2.04
C ALA A 79 1.57 16.39 -1.61
N LYS A 80 2.13 17.46 -2.21
CA LYS A 80 1.71 18.84 -1.95
C LYS A 80 0.24 19.08 -2.34
N ARG A 81 -0.22 18.47 -3.44
CA ARG A 81 -1.62 18.55 -3.86
C ARG A 81 -2.53 17.73 -2.91
N ILE A 82 -2.10 16.54 -2.51
CA ILE A 82 -2.82 15.70 -1.53
C ILE A 82 -2.96 16.42 -0.18
N LYS A 83 -1.95 17.17 0.26
CA LYS A 83 -2.04 17.98 1.47
C LYS A 83 -3.27 18.90 1.45
N LEU A 84 -3.47 19.61 0.35
CA LEU A 84 -4.63 20.52 0.20
C LEU A 84 -5.97 19.76 0.24
N MET A 85 -6.02 18.57 -0.35
CA MET A 85 -7.22 17.73 -0.31
C MET A 85 -7.48 17.19 1.10
N ARG A 86 -6.43 16.82 1.85
CA ARG A 86 -6.55 16.41 3.24
C ARG A 86 -7.14 17.53 4.11
N GLU A 87 -6.62 18.75 3.95
CA GLU A 87 -7.14 19.92 4.66
C GLU A 87 -8.59 20.23 4.30
N LYS A 88 -8.95 20.11 3.03
CA LYS A 88 -10.31 20.37 2.51
C LYS A 88 -11.34 19.35 3.02
N TYR A 89 -10.98 18.07 3.09
CA TYR A 89 -11.92 16.98 3.37
C TYR A 89 -11.69 16.30 4.74
N GLN A 90 -10.95 16.93 5.63
CA GLN A 90 -10.55 16.34 6.93
C GLN A 90 -11.73 15.84 7.79
N ASP A 91 -12.91 16.43 7.62
CA ASP A 91 -14.10 16.07 8.40
C ASP A 91 -14.82 14.83 7.85
N THR A 92 -14.53 14.42 6.61
CA THR A 92 -15.23 13.32 5.94
C THR A 92 -14.31 12.22 5.45
N LEU A 93 -13.07 12.55 5.10
CA LEU A 93 -12.10 11.61 4.55
C LEU A 93 -10.81 11.60 5.36
N GLN A 94 -10.33 10.41 5.69
CA GLN A 94 -8.95 10.20 6.12
C GLN A 94 -8.12 9.79 4.92
N ILE A 95 -7.41 10.75 4.31
CA ILE A 95 -6.63 10.53 3.09
C ILE A 95 -5.18 10.16 3.46
N ILE A 96 -4.69 9.02 2.94
CA ILE A 96 -3.31 8.54 3.05
C ILE A 96 -2.74 8.42 1.63
N MET A 97 -1.55 8.99 1.40
CA MET A 97 -0.91 8.93 0.09
C MET A 97 -0.29 7.57 -0.18
N ARG A 98 -0.65 6.99 -1.30
CA ARG A 98 -0.06 5.75 -1.82
C ARG A 98 1.37 6.03 -2.35
N VAL A 99 2.38 5.35 -1.78
CA VAL A 99 3.81 5.46 -2.13
C VAL A 99 4.42 4.06 -2.32
N TYR A 100 4.09 3.40 -3.42
CA TYR A 100 4.56 2.05 -3.71
C TYR A 100 5.92 2.12 -4.41
N PHE A 101 6.96 1.67 -3.72
CA PHE A 101 8.34 1.64 -4.21
C PHE A 101 8.74 0.33 -4.87
N GLU A 102 7.95 -0.71 -4.67
CA GLU A 102 8.18 -2.06 -5.19
C GLU A 102 6.93 -2.54 -5.92
N LYS A 103 7.13 -3.34 -6.96
CA LYS A 103 6.04 -3.88 -7.77
C LYS A 103 6.21 -5.38 -7.97
N PRO A 104 5.21 -6.19 -7.58
CA PRO A 104 5.21 -7.60 -7.89
C PRO A 104 5.07 -7.79 -9.41
N ARG A 105 5.97 -8.55 -10.02
CA ARG A 105 5.94 -8.85 -11.45
C ARG A 105 5.58 -10.30 -11.68
N THR A 106 4.64 -10.55 -12.58
CA THR A 106 4.24 -11.92 -12.94
C THR A 106 5.37 -12.62 -13.73
N THR A 107 6.09 -11.84 -14.54
CA THR A 107 7.27 -12.28 -15.28
C THR A 107 8.44 -11.35 -14.97
N VAL A 108 9.18 -10.89 -15.98
CA VAL A 108 10.25 -9.90 -15.83
C VAL A 108 9.73 -8.48 -16.05
N GLY A 109 10.45 -7.48 -15.54
CA GLY A 109 10.14 -6.06 -15.70
C GLY A 109 10.69 -5.23 -14.55
N TRP A 110 10.60 -3.92 -14.64
CA TRP A 110 11.03 -3.01 -13.59
C TRP A 110 10.30 -3.32 -12.28
N LYS A 111 11.09 -3.62 -11.23
CA LYS A 111 10.59 -4.07 -9.93
C LYS A 111 10.29 -2.93 -8.95
N GLY A 112 10.57 -1.69 -9.32
CA GLY A 112 10.32 -0.53 -8.48
C GLY A 112 11.56 0.30 -8.18
N LEU A 113 11.34 1.45 -7.53
CA LEU A 113 12.38 2.43 -7.20
C LEU A 113 13.50 1.84 -6.32
N ILE A 114 13.15 0.95 -5.38
CA ILE A 114 14.16 0.36 -4.50
C ILE A 114 15.10 -0.54 -5.29
N ASN A 115 14.56 -1.32 -6.22
CA ASN A 115 15.34 -2.31 -6.97
C ASN A 115 16.18 -1.69 -8.11
N ASP A 116 15.60 -0.72 -8.83
CA ASP A 116 16.28 -0.05 -9.96
C ASP A 116 15.89 1.43 -10.00
N PRO A 117 16.50 2.25 -9.11
CA PRO A 117 16.15 3.66 -8.93
C PRO A 117 16.47 4.54 -10.14
N HIS A 118 17.43 4.11 -10.96
CA HIS A 118 17.92 4.88 -12.10
C HIS A 118 17.31 4.46 -13.43
N LEU A 119 16.41 3.45 -13.44
CA LEU A 119 15.73 2.93 -14.63
C LEU A 119 16.72 2.46 -15.72
N ASN A 120 17.88 1.96 -15.33
CA ASN A 120 18.99 1.60 -16.23
C ASN A 120 19.54 0.19 -16.00
N ASN A 121 18.79 -0.65 -15.23
CA ASN A 121 19.15 -2.02 -14.88
C ASN A 121 20.49 -2.17 -14.12
N THR A 122 20.95 -1.12 -13.43
CA THR A 122 22.13 -1.20 -12.57
C THR A 122 21.82 -1.85 -11.22
N TYR A 123 20.54 -1.93 -10.86
CA TYR A 123 20.06 -2.51 -9.59
C TYR A 123 20.75 -1.93 -8.36
N ALA A 124 20.90 -0.60 -8.33
CA ALA A 124 21.55 0.13 -7.23
C ALA A 124 20.64 0.20 -5.98
N LEU A 125 20.37 -0.97 -5.35
CA LEU A 125 19.40 -1.11 -4.27
C LEU A 125 19.71 -0.18 -3.08
N ASN A 126 20.98 0.01 -2.74
CA ASN A 126 21.37 0.92 -1.66
C ASN A 126 20.95 2.38 -1.95
N ASP A 127 20.97 2.80 -3.23
CA ASP A 127 20.50 4.14 -3.64
C ASP A 127 18.97 4.18 -3.62
N GLY A 128 18.33 3.12 -4.09
CA GLY A 128 16.87 2.99 -4.05
C GLY A 128 16.31 3.09 -2.63
N LEU A 129 16.92 2.41 -1.66
CA LEU A 129 16.53 2.49 -0.25
C LEU A 129 16.73 3.90 0.34
N ARG A 130 17.85 4.60 -0.02
CA ARG A 130 18.08 5.99 0.39
C ARG A 130 17.03 6.92 -0.18
N MET A 131 16.74 6.79 -1.49
CA MET A 131 15.73 7.61 -2.18
C MET A 131 14.34 7.40 -1.60
N ALA A 132 13.95 6.14 -1.38
CA ALA A 132 12.66 5.79 -0.80
C ALA A 132 12.49 6.37 0.60
N ARG A 133 13.47 6.16 1.50
CA ARG A 133 13.40 6.67 2.87
C ARG A 133 13.38 8.21 2.92
N LYS A 134 14.24 8.85 2.11
CA LYS A 134 14.27 10.32 2.02
C LYS A 134 12.92 10.89 1.56
N LEU A 135 12.33 10.28 0.54
CA LEU A 135 11.02 10.71 0.02
C LEU A 135 9.90 10.52 1.07
N LEU A 136 9.90 9.40 1.79
CA LEU A 136 8.94 9.18 2.88
C LEU A 136 9.07 10.22 3.99
N SER A 137 10.31 10.57 4.39
CA SER A 137 10.57 11.64 5.34
C SER A 137 9.99 12.96 4.84
N ASP A 138 10.29 13.35 3.60
CA ASP A 138 9.83 14.62 3.02
C ASP A 138 8.30 14.70 2.91
N ILE A 139 7.63 13.59 2.56
CA ILE A 139 6.16 13.55 2.44
C ILE A 139 5.51 13.63 3.83
N ASN A 140 6.00 12.87 4.82
CA ASN A 140 5.46 12.92 6.17
C ASN A 140 5.72 14.28 6.86
N ASP A 141 6.82 14.96 6.52
CA ASP A 141 7.10 16.33 6.97
C ASP A 141 6.13 17.37 6.40
N LEU A 142 5.51 17.09 5.25
CA LEU A 142 4.38 17.86 4.71
C LEU A 142 3.05 17.59 5.43
N THR A 143 3.02 16.78 6.48
CA THR A 143 1.80 16.28 7.16
C THR A 143 0.91 15.39 6.28
N VAL A 144 1.50 14.71 5.30
CA VAL A 144 0.83 13.73 4.44
C VAL A 144 1.26 12.33 4.86
N PRO A 145 0.39 11.52 5.47
CA PRO A 145 0.70 10.16 5.83
C PRO A 145 0.83 9.28 4.60
N THR A 146 1.63 8.23 4.68
CA THR A 146 2.00 7.39 3.55
C THR A 146 1.54 5.94 3.72
N ALA A 147 1.19 5.31 2.60
CA ALA A 147 0.79 3.91 2.49
C ALA A 147 1.68 3.18 1.48
N GLY A 148 2.09 1.95 1.81
CA GLY A 148 2.94 1.12 0.95
C GLY A 148 2.42 -0.30 0.78
N GLU A 149 3.04 -1.06 -0.14
CA GLU A 149 2.87 -2.50 -0.26
C GLU A 149 4.13 -3.18 0.30
N PHE A 150 3.95 -4.19 1.13
CA PHE A 150 5.06 -4.97 1.68
C PHE A 150 5.26 -6.24 0.85
N LEU A 151 6.39 -6.32 0.14
CA LEU A 151 6.72 -7.43 -0.76
C LEU A 151 7.81 -8.36 -0.23
N ASP A 152 8.68 -7.88 0.64
CA ASP A 152 9.73 -8.68 1.27
C ASP A 152 9.81 -8.47 2.78
N MET A 153 10.62 -9.30 3.46
CA MET A 153 10.74 -9.31 4.92
C MET A 153 11.76 -8.32 5.46
N ILE A 154 12.56 -7.68 4.61
CA ILE A 154 13.70 -6.84 5.00
C ILE A 154 13.40 -5.37 4.81
N THR A 155 12.79 -4.97 3.69
CA THR A 155 12.43 -3.58 3.36
C THR A 155 11.65 -2.88 4.46
N PRO A 156 10.71 -3.53 5.20
CA PRO A 156 10.02 -2.91 6.31
C PRO A 156 10.95 -2.39 7.42
N GLN A 157 12.11 -3.00 7.64
CA GLN A 157 13.08 -2.54 8.63
C GLN A 157 13.67 -1.15 8.30
N TYR A 158 13.66 -0.77 7.02
CA TYR A 158 14.14 0.53 6.54
C TYR A 158 13.07 1.62 6.50
N LEU A 159 11.79 1.24 6.32
CA LEU A 159 10.75 2.18 5.88
C LEU A 159 9.48 2.18 6.74
N ALA A 160 9.21 1.12 7.51
CA ALA A 160 7.91 0.95 8.17
C ALA A 160 7.60 2.00 9.25
N ASP A 161 8.62 2.67 9.79
CA ASP A 161 8.45 3.78 10.74
C ASP A 161 7.78 5.02 10.10
N PHE A 162 7.81 5.14 8.78
CA PHE A 162 7.09 6.19 8.02
C PHE A 162 5.74 5.73 7.44
N MET A 163 5.40 4.44 7.52
CA MET A 163 4.16 3.91 6.94
C MET A 163 3.00 4.01 7.92
N SER A 164 1.92 4.66 7.48
CA SER A 164 0.67 4.79 8.25
C SER A 164 -0.33 3.68 7.95
N TRP A 165 -0.22 3.05 6.78
CA TRP A 165 -1.04 1.93 6.32
C TRP A 165 -0.24 1.07 5.34
N GLY A 166 -0.55 -0.22 5.27
CA GLY A 166 0.13 -1.15 4.39
C GLY A 166 -0.80 -2.11 3.67
N ALA A 167 -0.38 -2.61 2.51
CA ALA A 167 -1.08 -3.65 1.78
C ALA A 167 -0.21 -4.91 1.61
N ILE A 168 -0.90 -6.06 1.57
CA ILE A 168 -0.39 -7.31 1.03
C ILE A 168 -1.12 -7.57 -0.29
N GLY A 169 -0.36 -7.70 -1.37
CA GLY A 169 -0.91 -7.85 -2.72
C GLY A 169 -1.55 -9.20 -2.97
N ALA A 170 -2.40 -9.29 -4.00
CA ALA A 170 -3.14 -10.51 -4.34
C ALA A 170 -2.26 -11.75 -4.59
N ARG A 171 -1.00 -11.56 -5.03
CA ARG A 171 -0.05 -12.65 -5.27
C ARG A 171 0.67 -13.12 -4.00
N THR A 172 0.61 -12.33 -2.93
CA THR A 172 1.33 -12.58 -1.66
C THR A 172 0.39 -12.80 -0.48
N THR A 173 -0.91 -12.55 -0.61
CA THR A 173 -1.92 -12.80 0.45
C THR A 173 -1.93 -14.25 0.93
N GLU A 174 -1.64 -15.22 0.07
CA GLU A 174 -1.58 -16.64 0.40
C GLU A 174 -0.24 -17.05 1.08
N SER A 175 0.78 -16.20 1.00
CA SER A 175 2.12 -16.48 1.51
C SER A 175 2.16 -16.38 3.04
N GLN A 176 2.63 -17.46 3.69
CA GLN A 176 2.78 -17.52 5.14
C GLN A 176 3.69 -16.39 5.65
N VAL A 177 4.85 -16.16 5.02
CA VAL A 177 5.80 -15.14 5.49
C VAL A 177 5.22 -13.72 5.45
N HIS A 178 4.33 -13.43 4.50
CA HIS A 178 3.65 -12.13 4.44
C HIS A 178 2.57 -11.97 5.51
N ARG A 179 1.88 -13.05 5.89
CA ARG A 179 0.92 -13.06 7.02
C ARG A 179 1.65 -12.88 8.35
N GLU A 180 2.77 -13.58 8.54
CA GLU A 180 3.66 -13.42 9.69
C GLU A 180 4.22 -12.00 9.78
N LEU A 181 4.69 -11.42 8.65
CA LEU A 181 5.12 -10.03 8.60
C LEU A 181 4.00 -9.07 9.04
N ALA A 182 2.81 -9.22 8.48
CA ALA A 182 1.65 -8.36 8.79
C ALA A 182 1.30 -8.38 10.28
N SER A 183 1.46 -9.53 10.96
CA SER A 183 1.22 -9.66 12.41
C SER A 183 2.12 -8.79 13.28
N GLY A 184 3.24 -8.30 12.73
CA GLY A 184 4.22 -7.48 13.45
C GLY A 184 4.32 -6.04 12.98
N LEU A 185 3.59 -5.65 11.93
CA LEU A 185 3.59 -4.28 11.44
C LEU A 185 2.83 -3.36 12.39
N SER A 186 3.36 -2.15 12.59
CA SER A 186 2.78 -1.15 13.50
C SER A 186 1.71 -0.29 12.84
N CYS A 187 1.16 -0.70 11.71
CA CYS A 187 0.10 -0.02 10.98
C CYS A 187 -0.98 -1.02 10.57
N ALA A 188 -2.15 -0.52 10.21
CA ALA A 188 -3.20 -1.32 9.61
C ALA A 188 -2.75 -1.95 8.30
N VAL A 189 -3.17 -3.20 8.04
CA VAL A 189 -2.76 -3.98 6.86
C VAL A 189 -3.96 -4.54 6.13
N GLY A 190 -4.11 -4.14 4.85
CA GLY A 190 -5.12 -4.67 3.97
C GLY A 190 -4.60 -5.85 3.14
N PHE A 191 -5.31 -6.98 3.18
CA PHE A 191 -5.06 -8.14 2.35
C PHE A 191 -5.95 -8.13 1.10
N LYS A 192 -5.38 -8.09 -0.10
CA LYS A 192 -6.14 -8.18 -1.34
C LYS A 192 -6.66 -9.60 -1.56
N ASN A 193 -7.90 -9.73 -2.04
CA ASN A 193 -8.43 -11.00 -2.50
C ASN A 193 -7.58 -11.59 -3.64
N ALA A 194 -7.69 -12.89 -3.87
CA ALA A 194 -6.93 -13.61 -4.89
C ALA A 194 -7.10 -13.02 -6.30
N THR A 195 -6.16 -13.29 -7.20
CA THR A 195 -6.22 -12.83 -8.60
C THR A 195 -7.41 -13.39 -9.36
N ASN A 196 -7.89 -14.59 -9.00
CA ASN A 196 -9.11 -15.20 -9.54
C ASN A 196 -10.42 -14.63 -8.95
N GLY A 197 -10.34 -13.76 -7.94
CA GLY A 197 -11.50 -13.16 -7.28
C GLY A 197 -11.85 -13.78 -5.93
N GLY A 198 -11.27 -14.94 -5.58
CA GLY A 198 -11.58 -15.63 -4.31
C GLY A 198 -11.19 -14.83 -3.07
N VAL A 199 -12.11 -14.72 -2.11
CA VAL A 199 -11.95 -13.93 -0.89
C VAL A 199 -11.40 -14.77 0.27
N LYS A 200 -11.63 -16.09 0.25
CA LYS A 200 -11.24 -17.00 1.33
C LYS A 200 -9.77 -16.83 1.76
N ILE A 201 -8.84 -16.68 0.82
CA ILE A 201 -7.41 -16.52 1.16
C ILE A 201 -7.12 -15.25 1.95
N ALA A 202 -7.87 -14.16 1.70
CA ALA A 202 -7.74 -12.92 2.46
C ALA A 202 -8.36 -13.06 3.86
N LEU A 203 -9.46 -13.78 3.97
CA LEU A 203 -10.08 -14.12 5.25
C LEU A 203 -9.12 -14.95 6.13
N ASP A 204 -8.53 -16.01 5.56
CA ASP A 204 -7.54 -16.86 6.25
C ASP A 204 -6.28 -16.03 6.63
N ALA A 205 -5.91 -15.02 5.80
CA ALA A 205 -4.77 -14.16 6.05
C ALA A 205 -5.00 -13.20 7.24
N ILE A 206 -6.21 -12.65 7.38
CA ILE A 206 -6.59 -11.85 8.55
C ILE A 206 -6.43 -12.66 9.81
N GLY A 207 -7.04 -13.85 9.87
CA GLY A 207 -6.98 -14.72 11.05
C GLY A 207 -5.55 -15.13 11.40
N ALA A 208 -4.71 -15.38 10.40
CA ALA A 208 -3.30 -15.65 10.64
C ALA A 208 -2.57 -14.42 11.19
N ALA A 209 -2.78 -13.23 10.60
CA ALA A 209 -2.07 -12.01 10.98
C ALA A 209 -2.51 -11.45 12.35
N GLU A 210 -3.72 -11.73 12.82
CA GLU A 210 -4.18 -11.38 14.16
C GLU A 210 -3.47 -12.19 15.26
N ALA A 211 -2.93 -13.36 14.92
CA ALA A 211 -2.23 -14.21 15.88
C ALA A 211 -0.76 -13.79 16.05
N PRO A 212 -0.14 -14.06 17.23
CA PRO A 212 1.30 -13.94 17.42
C PRO A 212 2.08 -14.97 16.58
N HIS A 213 3.24 -14.58 16.05
CA HIS A 213 4.11 -15.44 15.26
C HIS A 213 5.58 -15.33 15.68
N HIS A 214 6.37 -16.35 15.27
CA HIS A 214 7.81 -16.39 15.43
C HIS A 214 8.45 -16.77 14.09
N PHE A 215 9.29 -15.88 13.51
CA PHE A 215 9.88 -16.11 12.20
C PHE A 215 11.26 -15.47 12.07
N LEU A 216 11.97 -15.85 11.02
CA LEU A 216 13.30 -15.31 10.73
C LEU A 216 13.20 -13.97 9.97
N SER A 217 13.89 -12.96 10.45
CA SER A 217 14.03 -11.66 9.78
C SER A 217 15.37 -11.03 10.18
N VAL A 218 15.52 -9.72 10.04
CA VAL A 218 16.71 -8.96 10.40
C VAL A 218 16.40 -7.88 11.43
N THR A 219 17.37 -7.57 12.28
CA THR A 219 17.31 -6.43 13.20
C THR A 219 17.57 -5.11 12.47
N LYS A 220 17.37 -3.97 13.15
CA LYS A 220 17.79 -2.65 12.64
C LYS A 220 19.31 -2.57 12.36
N PHE A 221 20.11 -3.41 12.99
CA PHE A 221 21.55 -3.50 12.74
C PHE A 221 21.93 -4.44 11.57
N GLY A 222 20.94 -5.04 10.89
CA GLY A 222 21.15 -5.92 9.75
C GLY A 222 21.55 -7.36 10.12
N HIS A 223 21.46 -7.74 11.39
CA HIS A 223 21.77 -9.09 11.84
C HIS A 223 20.52 -9.97 11.73
N SER A 224 20.69 -11.21 11.28
CA SER A 224 19.64 -12.23 11.30
C SER A 224 19.10 -12.40 12.72
N ALA A 225 17.79 -12.51 12.85
CA ALA A 225 17.12 -12.59 14.15
C ALA A 225 15.84 -13.43 14.08
N ILE A 226 15.43 -13.96 15.22
CA ILE A 226 14.10 -14.49 15.44
C ILE A 226 13.23 -13.30 15.88
N VAL A 227 12.20 -12.99 15.11
CA VAL A 227 11.21 -11.97 15.44
C VAL A 227 9.99 -12.64 16.04
N SER A 228 9.53 -12.13 17.20
CA SER A 228 8.28 -12.53 17.84
C SER A 228 7.29 -11.37 17.76
N THR A 229 6.11 -11.61 17.21
CA THR A 229 5.06 -10.61 17.04
C THR A 229 3.93 -10.80 18.08
N LYS A 230 3.04 -9.81 18.16
CA LYS A 230 1.88 -9.84 19.07
C LYS A 230 0.56 -10.10 18.36
N GLY A 231 0.57 -10.10 17.03
CA GLY A 231 -0.63 -10.03 16.20
C GLY A 231 -1.01 -8.59 15.84
N ASN A 232 -1.84 -8.44 14.80
CA ASN A 232 -2.28 -7.15 14.28
C ASN A 232 -3.81 -7.17 14.06
N GLU A 233 -4.55 -6.55 14.98
CA GLU A 233 -6.02 -6.48 14.98
C GLU A 233 -6.61 -5.52 13.92
N ASP A 234 -5.77 -4.74 13.23
CA ASP A 234 -6.16 -3.81 12.19
C ASP A 234 -6.07 -4.41 10.78
N CYS A 235 -5.97 -5.74 10.69
CA CYS A 235 -5.99 -6.43 9.41
C CYS A 235 -7.41 -6.46 8.80
N HIS A 236 -7.50 -6.27 7.48
CA HIS A 236 -8.78 -6.20 6.78
C HIS A 236 -8.68 -6.66 5.32
N ILE A 237 -9.83 -6.88 4.67
CA ILE A 237 -9.91 -7.29 3.25
C ILE A 237 -9.95 -6.08 2.33
N ILE A 238 -9.23 -6.20 1.19
CA ILE A 238 -9.33 -5.28 0.04
C ILE A 238 -9.93 -6.05 -1.13
N LEU A 239 -11.09 -5.59 -1.62
CA LEU A 239 -11.73 -6.11 -2.83
C LEU A 239 -11.13 -5.44 -4.07
N ARG A 240 -10.48 -6.23 -4.94
CA ARG A 240 -9.77 -5.75 -6.15
C ARG A 240 -10.31 -6.32 -7.46
N GLY A 241 -11.45 -7.07 -7.39
CA GLY A 241 -11.95 -7.86 -8.50
C GLY A 241 -11.12 -9.13 -8.75
N GLY A 242 -11.41 -9.83 -9.82
CA GLY A 242 -10.73 -11.07 -10.21
C GLY A 242 -10.97 -11.42 -11.67
N ASP A 243 -10.57 -12.66 -12.04
CA ASP A 243 -10.74 -13.17 -13.41
C ASP A 243 -12.22 -13.23 -13.83
N ASN A 244 -13.13 -13.39 -12.85
CA ASN A 244 -14.58 -13.40 -13.07
C ASN A 244 -15.19 -12.00 -13.20
N GLY A 245 -14.40 -10.94 -13.05
CA GLY A 245 -14.84 -9.55 -13.14
C GLY A 245 -14.70 -8.75 -11.83
N PRO A 246 -15.36 -7.59 -11.78
CA PRO A 246 -15.41 -6.74 -10.60
C PRO A 246 -16.09 -7.42 -9.40
N ASN A 247 -15.80 -6.92 -8.17
CA ASN A 247 -16.41 -7.39 -6.92
C ASN A 247 -16.72 -6.23 -5.96
N TYR A 248 -17.25 -5.12 -6.49
CA TYR A 248 -17.58 -3.92 -5.72
C TYR A 248 -19.08 -3.58 -5.74
N SER A 249 -19.93 -4.38 -6.40
CA SER A 249 -21.36 -4.16 -6.33
C SER A 249 -21.89 -4.30 -4.89
N GLU A 250 -23.04 -3.74 -4.61
CA GLU A 250 -23.68 -3.84 -3.29
C GLU A 250 -23.87 -5.31 -2.87
N GLN A 251 -24.17 -6.20 -3.83
CA GLN A 251 -24.30 -7.62 -3.60
C GLN A 251 -22.94 -8.26 -3.27
N ASP A 252 -21.90 -8.00 -4.07
CA ASP A 252 -20.56 -8.56 -3.83
C ASP A 252 -20.02 -8.15 -2.46
N VAL A 253 -20.17 -6.87 -2.12
CA VAL A 253 -19.76 -6.32 -0.82
C VAL A 253 -20.55 -6.98 0.32
N ALA A 254 -21.86 -7.17 0.15
CA ALA A 254 -22.71 -7.81 1.14
C ALA A 254 -22.30 -9.27 1.38
N GLU A 255 -22.07 -10.04 0.32
CA GLU A 255 -21.64 -11.45 0.40
C GLU A 255 -20.33 -11.60 1.18
N VAL A 256 -19.33 -10.75 0.90
CA VAL A 256 -18.04 -10.77 1.61
C VAL A 256 -18.20 -10.35 3.08
N CYS A 257 -19.02 -9.35 3.36
CA CYS A 257 -19.31 -8.92 4.73
C CYS A 257 -20.03 -10.03 5.53
N ASP A 258 -20.90 -10.80 4.89
CA ASP A 258 -21.56 -11.95 5.52
C ASP A 258 -20.56 -13.08 5.83
N GLU A 259 -19.56 -13.32 4.94
CA GLU A 259 -18.48 -14.28 5.22
C GLU A 259 -17.61 -13.81 6.39
N LEU A 260 -17.25 -12.52 6.43
CA LEU A 260 -16.51 -11.93 7.55
C LEU A 260 -17.27 -12.09 8.87
N ALA A 261 -18.56 -11.76 8.89
CA ALA A 261 -19.40 -11.89 10.10
C ALA A 261 -19.50 -13.35 10.58
N LYS A 262 -19.67 -14.30 9.66
CA LYS A 262 -19.70 -15.75 10.00
C LYS A 262 -18.37 -16.23 10.60
N ALA A 263 -17.24 -15.62 10.18
CA ALA A 263 -15.92 -15.91 10.72
C ALA A 263 -15.60 -15.15 12.02
N GLY A 264 -16.50 -14.30 12.50
CA GLY A 264 -16.31 -13.50 13.72
C GLY A 264 -15.56 -12.19 13.53
N TYR A 265 -15.34 -11.77 12.27
CA TYR A 265 -14.68 -10.51 11.94
C TYR A 265 -15.69 -9.37 11.73
N ARG A 266 -15.18 -8.15 11.67
CA ARG A 266 -16.01 -7.00 11.32
C ARG A 266 -16.49 -7.10 9.89
N ALA A 267 -17.77 -6.89 9.68
CA ALA A 267 -18.47 -7.05 8.40
C ALA A 267 -18.29 -5.80 7.52
N HIS A 268 -17.05 -5.42 7.21
CA HIS A 268 -16.74 -4.32 6.32
C HIS A 268 -15.43 -4.52 5.53
N VAL A 269 -15.28 -3.85 4.42
CA VAL A 269 -14.19 -4.02 3.47
C VAL A 269 -13.64 -2.69 2.97
N MET A 270 -12.42 -2.72 2.42
CA MET A 270 -11.89 -1.68 1.54
C MET A 270 -12.11 -2.08 0.09
N VAL A 271 -12.47 -1.14 -0.79
CA VAL A 271 -12.64 -1.38 -2.23
C VAL A 271 -11.51 -0.71 -3.01
N ASP A 272 -10.77 -1.50 -3.77
CA ASP A 272 -9.76 -1.02 -4.73
C ASP A 272 -10.45 -0.67 -6.07
N PHE A 273 -10.42 0.59 -6.47
CA PHE A 273 -11.07 1.09 -7.68
C PHE A 273 -10.37 0.67 -8.97
N SER A 274 -9.09 0.30 -8.86
CA SER A 274 -8.23 -0.11 -9.95
C SER A 274 -8.28 -1.62 -10.20
N HIS A 275 -7.28 -2.18 -10.86
CA HIS A 275 -7.11 -3.61 -11.13
C HIS A 275 -8.29 -4.23 -11.89
N ALA A 276 -8.84 -5.37 -11.42
CA ALA A 276 -9.93 -6.02 -12.12
C ALA A 276 -11.28 -5.30 -11.91
N ASN A 277 -11.45 -4.53 -10.85
CA ASN A 277 -12.63 -3.71 -10.64
C ASN A 277 -12.83 -2.65 -11.74
N SER A 278 -11.76 -2.15 -12.32
CA SER A 278 -11.79 -1.25 -13.48
C SER A 278 -11.43 -1.92 -14.80
N TYR A 279 -11.31 -3.26 -14.84
CA TYR A 279 -10.78 -4.00 -15.99
C TYR A 279 -9.43 -3.47 -16.49
N LYS A 280 -8.60 -2.91 -15.57
CA LYS A 280 -7.33 -2.20 -15.84
C LYS A 280 -7.48 -0.99 -16.78
N GLN A 281 -8.69 -0.45 -16.92
CA GLN A 281 -9.00 0.77 -17.65
C GLN A 281 -9.14 1.92 -16.65
N PHE A 282 -8.14 2.80 -16.56
CA PHE A 282 -8.07 3.79 -15.48
C PHE A 282 -9.30 4.69 -15.38
N LYS A 283 -9.92 5.08 -16.50
CA LYS A 283 -11.16 5.88 -16.49
C LYS A 283 -12.35 5.16 -15.83
N LYS A 284 -12.36 3.84 -15.82
CA LYS A 284 -13.41 3.06 -15.14
C LYS A 284 -13.31 3.13 -13.60
N GLN A 285 -12.18 3.60 -13.05
CA GLN A 285 -12.15 3.92 -11.62
C GLN A 285 -13.22 4.95 -11.24
N LEU A 286 -13.63 5.84 -12.17
CA LEU A 286 -14.72 6.79 -11.95
C LEU A 286 -16.08 6.12 -11.85
N ASP A 287 -16.30 5.02 -12.60
CA ASP A 287 -17.55 4.25 -12.51
C ASP A 287 -17.62 3.51 -11.17
N VAL A 288 -16.47 2.91 -10.74
CA VAL A 288 -16.36 2.28 -9.42
C VAL A 288 -16.61 3.30 -8.31
N SER A 289 -16.03 4.51 -8.41
CA SER A 289 -16.24 5.60 -7.45
C SER A 289 -17.72 5.92 -7.30
N ARG A 290 -18.44 6.13 -8.41
CA ARG A 290 -19.87 6.44 -8.38
C ARG A 290 -20.71 5.37 -7.70
N GLU A 291 -20.43 4.10 -7.98
CA GLU A 291 -21.18 2.99 -7.36
C GLU A 291 -20.86 2.90 -5.86
N VAL A 292 -19.59 3.00 -5.46
CA VAL A 292 -19.18 2.97 -4.04
C VAL A 292 -19.78 4.19 -3.30
N ALA A 293 -19.70 5.38 -3.88
CA ALA A 293 -20.28 6.59 -3.31
C ALA A 293 -21.81 6.47 -3.15
N ARG A 294 -22.52 5.86 -4.13
CA ARG A 294 -23.95 5.56 -4.05
C ARG A 294 -24.27 4.66 -2.85
N GLN A 295 -23.49 3.58 -2.65
CA GLN A 295 -23.69 2.66 -1.53
C GLN A 295 -23.48 3.36 -0.17
N ILE A 296 -22.42 4.16 -0.06
CA ILE A 296 -22.13 4.93 1.17
C ILE A 296 -23.25 5.95 1.43
N ALA A 297 -23.64 6.73 0.42
CA ALA A 297 -24.70 7.73 0.52
C ALA A 297 -26.07 7.13 0.89
N ALA A 298 -26.32 5.86 0.51
CA ALA A 298 -27.51 5.11 0.89
C ALA A 298 -27.48 4.56 2.33
N GLY A 299 -26.42 4.86 3.11
CA GLY A 299 -26.29 4.48 4.51
C GLY A 299 -25.50 3.19 4.76
N SER A 300 -24.83 2.60 3.76
CA SER A 300 -24.04 1.38 3.96
C SER A 300 -22.84 1.63 4.90
N ASP A 301 -22.69 0.76 5.89
CA ASP A 301 -21.51 0.68 6.79
C ASP A 301 -20.50 -0.38 6.35
N LYS A 302 -20.78 -1.07 5.23
CA LYS A 302 -19.99 -2.21 4.76
C LYS A 302 -18.69 -1.80 4.05
N ILE A 303 -18.55 -0.52 3.66
CA ILE A 303 -17.32 0.02 3.03
C ILE A 303 -16.74 1.08 3.96
N PHE A 304 -15.63 0.76 4.62
CA PHE A 304 -14.92 1.72 5.49
C PHE A 304 -13.79 2.44 4.78
N GLY A 305 -13.35 1.94 3.62
CA GLY A 305 -12.23 2.53 2.91
C GLY A 305 -12.18 2.20 1.43
N VAL A 306 -11.38 2.98 0.71
CA VAL A 306 -11.16 2.83 -0.74
C VAL A 306 -9.69 3.01 -1.10
N MET A 307 -9.26 2.38 -2.22
CA MET A 307 -7.95 2.55 -2.80
C MET A 307 -8.05 3.01 -4.25
N ILE A 308 -7.23 4.01 -4.63
CA ILE A 308 -7.33 4.69 -5.93
C ILE A 308 -5.94 4.84 -6.54
N GLU A 309 -5.76 4.42 -7.80
CA GLU A 309 -4.53 4.67 -8.55
C GLU A 309 -4.64 5.98 -9.33
N SER A 310 -3.90 6.99 -8.88
CA SER A 310 -3.94 8.37 -9.34
C SER A 310 -2.53 8.94 -9.50
N HIS A 311 -2.31 9.80 -10.51
CA HIS A 311 -1.07 10.54 -10.65
C HIS A 311 -1.34 11.97 -11.16
N LEU A 312 -0.29 12.79 -11.34
CA LEU A 312 -0.42 14.15 -11.88
C LEU A 312 -1.00 14.16 -13.30
N VAL A 313 -0.56 13.21 -14.14
CA VAL A 313 -1.00 13.00 -15.51
C VAL A 313 -1.64 11.63 -15.64
N GLU A 314 -2.76 11.56 -16.32
CA GLU A 314 -3.51 10.32 -16.53
C GLU A 314 -2.82 9.32 -17.45
N GLY A 315 -3.22 8.05 -17.33
CA GLY A 315 -2.74 6.96 -18.18
C GLY A 315 -1.42 6.35 -17.69
N ARG A 316 -0.69 5.81 -18.64
CA ARG A 316 0.64 5.20 -18.44
C ARG A 316 1.52 5.42 -19.67
N GLN A 317 2.82 5.24 -19.47
CA GLN A 317 3.81 5.25 -20.53
C GLN A 317 4.76 4.05 -20.38
N ASP A 318 5.40 3.67 -21.48
CA ASP A 318 6.42 2.64 -21.47
C ASP A 318 7.82 3.26 -21.35
N LEU A 319 8.72 2.54 -20.68
CA LEU A 319 10.15 2.88 -20.67
C LEU A 319 10.74 2.53 -22.04
N VAL A 320 11.09 3.55 -22.82
CA VAL A 320 11.72 3.40 -24.12
C VAL A 320 13.08 4.07 -24.08
N GLU A 321 14.14 3.31 -24.38
CA GLU A 321 15.50 3.83 -24.38
C GLU A 321 15.64 5.08 -25.27
N GLY A 322 16.28 6.11 -24.74
CA GLY A 322 16.50 7.39 -25.45
C GLY A 322 15.28 8.30 -25.54
N LYS A 323 14.11 7.91 -25.02
CA LYS A 323 12.94 8.79 -24.97
C LYS A 323 12.74 9.37 -23.56
N PRO A 324 12.57 10.70 -23.42
CA PRO A 324 12.24 11.29 -22.15
C PRO A 324 10.85 10.85 -21.69
N LEU A 325 10.70 10.61 -20.39
CA LEU A 325 9.41 10.29 -19.79
C LEU A 325 8.53 11.54 -19.67
N THR A 326 7.22 11.37 -19.83
CA THR A 326 6.23 12.36 -19.46
C THR A 326 6.23 12.52 -17.94
N TYR A 327 6.54 13.72 -17.46
CA TYR A 327 6.57 14.03 -16.04
C TYR A 327 5.21 13.76 -15.37
N GLY A 328 5.23 13.07 -14.24
CA GLY A 328 4.02 12.80 -13.46
C GLY A 328 3.06 11.79 -14.09
N GLN A 329 3.49 10.99 -15.07
CA GLN A 329 2.71 9.89 -15.66
C GLN A 329 3.29 8.53 -15.25
N SER A 330 2.43 7.56 -14.92
CA SER A 330 2.82 6.23 -14.47
C SER A 330 3.63 5.46 -15.53
N ILE A 331 4.64 4.69 -15.09
CA ILE A 331 5.38 3.71 -15.91
C ILE A 331 4.98 2.26 -15.61
N THR A 332 3.96 2.05 -14.77
CA THR A 332 3.40 0.74 -14.45
C THR A 332 1.92 0.69 -14.86
N ASP A 333 0.97 0.45 -13.96
CA ASP A 333 -0.44 0.47 -14.34
C ASP A 333 -0.96 1.89 -14.53
N SER A 334 -1.97 2.05 -15.39
CA SER A 334 -2.55 3.35 -15.72
C SER A 334 -3.30 3.95 -14.55
N CYS A 335 -3.07 5.24 -14.30
CA CYS A 335 -3.70 6.01 -13.23
C CYS A 335 -4.71 7.02 -13.77
N ILE A 336 -5.70 7.42 -12.96
CA ILE A 336 -6.48 8.64 -13.24
C ILE A 336 -5.58 9.86 -13.05
N GLY A 337 -5.89 10.95 -13.75
CA GLY A 337 -5.20 12.23 -13.62
C GLY A 337 -5.66 13.02 -12.39
N TRP A 338 -4.98 14.15 -12.13
CA TRP A 338 -5.26 14.96 -10.96
C TRP A 338 -6.70 15.51 -10.94
N GLU A 339 -7.19 16.03 -12.07
CA GLU A 339 -8.55 16.59 -12.16
C GLU A 339 -9.65 15.56 -11.83
N ASP A 340 -9.48 14.32 -12.27
CA ASP A 340 -10.42 13.24 -11.95
C ASP A 340 -10.28 12.80 -10.49
N SER A 341 -9.08 12.88 -9.93
CA SER A 341 -8.84 12.59 -8.51
C SER A 341 -9.56 13.58 -7.60
N GLU A 342 -9.56 14.87 -7.94
CA GLU A 342 -10.33 15.89 -7.20
C GLU A 342 -11.83 15.61 -7.24
N LYS A 343 -12.38 15.20 -8.42
CA LYS A 343 -13.79 14.83 -8.55
C LYS A 343 -14.14 13.61 -7.71
N VAL A 344 -13.30 12.58 -7.73
CA VAL A 344 -13.50 11.36 -6.92
C VAL A 344 -13.49 11.68 -5.43
N LEU A 345 -12.54 12.49 -4.97
CA LEU A 345 -12.47 12.88 -3.55
C LEU A 345 -13.69 13.71 -3.13
N GLN A 346 -14.19 14.62 -3.99
CA GLN A 346 -15.41 15.39 -3.75
C GLN A 346 -16.63 14.45 -3.65
N GLU A 347 -16.80 13.54 -4.61
CA GLU A 347 -17.90 12.58 -4.66
C GLU A 347 -17.95 11.69 -3.40
N LEU A 348 -16.79 11.17 -2.97
CA LEU A 348 -16.70 10.36 -1.74
C LEU A 348 -17.01 11.18 -0.48
N SER A 349 -16.52 12.42 -0.41
CA SER A 349 -16.84 13.33 0.71
C SER A 349 -18.33 13.63 0.78
N ASP A 350 -18.97 13.93 -0.36
CA ASP A 350 -20.40 14.19 -0.43
C ASP A 350 -21.23 12.97 -0.03
N ALA A 351 -20.76 11.76 -0.37
CA ALA A 351 -21.39 10.50 0.03
C ALA A 351 -21.37 10.30 1.56
N VAL A 352 -20.25 10.61 2.23
CA VAL A 352 -20.16 10.56 3.71
C VAL A 352 -21.09 11.58 4.34
N VAL A 353 -21.16 12.82 3.80
CA VAL A 353 -22.11 13.85 4.27
C VAL A 353 -23.56 13.40 4.10
N ALA A 354 -23.89 12.76 2.96
CA ALA A 354 -25.24 12.25 2.72
C ALA A 354 -25.59 11.12 3.71
N LYS A 355 -24.66 10.18 3.97
CA LYS A 355 -24.84 9.12 4.96
C LYS A 355 -25.12 9.67 6.36
N ARG A 356 -24.37 10.69 6.80
CA ARG A 356 -24.58 11.32 8.12
C ARG A 356 -25.97 11.91 8.29
N LYS A 357 -26.54 12.46 7.20
CA LYS A 357 -27.91 13.03 7.22
C LYS A 357 -29.01 11.97 7.34
N LEU A 358 -28.72 10.71 7.03
CA LEU A 358 -29.68 9.60 7.22
C LEU A 358 -29.69 9.10 8.67
N ASN A 359 -28.57 9.27 9.39
CA ASN A 359 -28.34 8.73 10.72
C ASN A 359 -28.57 9.78 11.84
N GLY A 360 -28.76 11.04 11.49
CA GLY A 360 -29.02 12.16 12.41
C GLY A 360 -30.37 12.77 12.18
#